data_2baa9709bb4574c4f7901d5fe0f7cd56
#
_entry.id   2baa9709bb4574c4f7901d5fe0f7cd56
#
_cell.length_a   1.000
_cell.length_b   1.000
_cell.length_c   1.000
_cell.angle_alpha   90.00
_cell.angle_beta   90.00
_cell.angle_gamma   90.00
#
_symmetry.space_group_name_H-M   'P 1'
#
loop_
_entity.id
_entity.type
_entity.pdbx_description
1 polymer ?
#
loop_
_entity_poly.entity_id
_entity_poly.type
_entity_poly.pdbx_seq_one_letter_code
_entity_poly.pdbx_strand_id
1 'polypeptide(L)'
;MTNEKSSTASSEQRVIAYIDGFNLYFGLRSAKWQRFYWLNLQLMTQNLLKPEQRLVFTKYFTSRVSYPPEKEQRQSTFIEALETLSDLRIYYGHYQANLRRCRNCGNKEMVPSEKMTDVNIAVEILSDAYQDLLDVALLVSADSDLTAPIVAIKNLFPQKRVIVAFPPQRHSAQLQHLAHGFLQIGRANLAKSLFPEKVQKADGFVLQRPAEWR
;
A
#
# COMPACT_ATOMS: atom_id res chain seq x y z
N MET A 1 -35.22 -8.97 40.12
CA MET A 1 -34.70 -9.47 38.84
C MET A 1 -33.98 -8.30 38.17
N THR A 2 -32.67 -8.19 38.45
CA THR A 2 -31.82 -7.13 37.92
C THR A 2 -31.22 -7.62 36.59
N ASN A 3 -31.58 -6.94 35.51
CA ASN A 3 -31.15 -7.22 34.16
C ASN A 3 -29.71 -6.62 34.00
N GLU A 4 -28.69 -7.42 34.24
CA GLU A 4 -27.32 -7.08 33.90
C GLU A 4 -27.21 -7.14 32.36
N LYS A 5 -27.24 -5.97 31.72
CA LYS A 5 -26.77 -5.80 30.35
C LYS A 5 -25.28 -6.01 30.36
N SER A 6 -24.81 -7.20 30.01
CA SER A 6 -23.38 -7.41 29.69
C SER A 6 -23.04 -6.56 28.47
N SER A 7 -22.39 -5.44 28.69
CA SER A 7 -21.72 -4.69 27.62
C SER A 7 -20.51 -5.54 27.18
N THR A 8 -20.67 -6.32 26.13
CA THR A 8 -19.53 -6.87 25.41
C THR A 8 -18.81 -5.70 24.77
N ALA A 9 -17.75 -5.22 25.44
CA ALA A 9 -16.79 -4.32 24.83
C ALA A 9 -16.25 -5.04 23.57
N SER A 10 -16.67 -4.61 22.40
CA SER A 10 -16.12 -5.13 21.14
C SER A 10 -14.61 -4.81 21.15
N SER A 11 -13.78 -5.85 21.24
CA SER A 11 -12.33 -5.67 21.18
C SER A 11 -11.99 -4.96 19.87
N GLU A 12 -11.21 -3.90 20.00
CA GLU A 12 -10.73 -3.10 18.86
C GLU A 12 -9.98 -3.99 17.88
N GLN A 13 -10.38 -3.99 16.60
CA GLN A 13 -9.77 -4.84 15.56
C GLN A 13 -8.39 -4.33 15.17
N ARG A 14 -7.40 -5.20 15.23
CA ARG A 14 -6.02 -4.90 14.79
C ARG A 14 -5.94 -4.93 13.26
N VAL A 15 -5.55 -3.82 12.64
CA VAL A 15 -5.40 -3.70 11.20
C VAL A 15 -3.92 -3.56 10.83
N ILE A 16 -3.44 -4.39 9.91
CA ILE A 16 -2.18 -4.17 9.20
C ILE A 16 -2.50 -3.82 7.75
N ALA A 17 -1.87 -2.75 7.26
CA ALA A 17 -2.00 -2.31 5.88
C ALA A 17 -0.85 -2.83 5.02
N TYR A 18 -1.19 -3.32 3.84
CA TYR A 18 -0.26 -3.80 2.80
C TYR A 18 -0.48 -2.95 1.56
N ILE A 19 0.46 -2.07 1.26
CA ILE A 19 0.32 -1.08 0.20
C ILE A 19 1.23 -1.47 -0.97
N ASP A 20 0.61 -1.86 -2.07
CA ASP A 20 1.27 -2.01 -3.35
C ASP A 20 1.59 -0.63 -3.93
N GLY A 21 2.86 -0.25 -3.85
CA GLY A 21 3.32 1.06 -4.24
C GLY A 21 3.14 1.36 -5.72
N PHE A 22 3.31 0.37 -6.58
CA PHE A 22 3.10 0.54 -8.03
C PHE A 22 1.63 0.71 -8.37
N ASN A 23 0.75 -0.10 -7.81
CA ASN A 23 -0.69 0.03 -8.02
C ASN A 23 -1.21 1.38 -7.54
N LEU A 24 -0.78 1.85 -6.36
CA LEU A 24 -1.13 3.17 -5.84
C LEU A 24 -0.59 4.28 -6.74
N TYR A 25 0.71 4.25 -7.08
CA TYR A 25 1.34 5.26 -7.94
C TYR A 25 0.67 5.36 -9.32
N PHE A 26 0.48 4.22 -10.00
CA PHE A 26 -0.14 4.22 -11.31
C PHE A 26 -1.62 4.61 -11.26
N GLY A 27 -2.32 4.30 -10.17
CA GLY A 27 -3.68 4.77 -9.95
C GLY A 27 -3.75 6.30 -9.84
N LEU A 28 -2.90 6.90 -9.03
CA LEU A 28 -2.79 8.36 -8.89
C LEU A 28 -2.37 9.03 -10.21
N ARG A 29 -1.44 8.40 -10.95
CA ARG A 29 -0.98 8.87 -12.25
C ARG A 29 -2.10 8.86 -13.29
N SER A 30 -2.87 7.78 -13.37
CA SER A 30 -4.01 7.65 -14.30
C SER A 30 -5.10 8.69 -13.98
N ALA A 31 -5.30 8.98 -12.70
CA ALA A 31 -6.22 10.04 -12.26
C ALA A 31 -5.69 11.45 -12.50
N LYS A 32 -4.43 11.62 -12.91
CA LYS A 32 -3.73 12.93 -13.04
C LYS A 32 -3.66 13.67 -11.69
N TRP A 33 -3.52 12.96 -10.59
CA TRP A 33 -3.51 13.50 -9.22
C TRP A 33 -2.09 13.56 -8.65
N GLN A 34 -1.17 14.20 -9.36
CA GLN A 34 0.26 14.30 -9.01
C GLN A 34 0.52 14.92 -7.64
N ARG A 35 -0.34 15.88 -7.22
CA ARG A 35 -0.26 16.48 -5.90
C ARG A 35 -0.34 15.47 -4.75
N PHE A 36 -0.89 14.28 -4.98
CA PHE A 36 -0.99 13.22 -4.00
C PHE A 36 0.16 12.21 -4.04
N TYR A 37 1.24 12.48 -4.75
CA TYR A 37 2.45 11.64 -4.65
C TYR A 37 3.21 11.85 -3.33
N TRP A 38 2.93 12.94 -2.60
CA TRP A 38 3.52 13.28 -1.30
C TRP A 38 2.62 12.83 -0.15
N LEU A 39 2.21 11.53 -0.14
CA LEU A 39 1.31 10.96 0.86
C LEU A 39 2.04 10.45 2.09
N ASN A 40 1.54 10.79 3.27
CA ASN A 40 1.78 10.02 4.46
C ASN A 40 0.92 8.75 4.39
N LEU A 41 1.53 7.61 4.04
CA LEU A 41 0.82 6.36 3.79
C LEU A 41 0.21 5.78 5.07
N GLN A 42 0.82 6.00 6.22
CA GLN A 42 0.27 5.59 7.51
C GLN A 42 -1.01 6.39 7.81
N LEU A 43 -0.98 7.71 7.67
CA LEU A 43 -2.15 8.57 7.86
C LEU A 43 -3.25 8.28 6.82
N MET A 44 -2.87 7.99 5.58
CA MET A 44 -3.82 7.56 4.54
C MET A 44 -4.58 6.31 4.98
N THR A 45 -3.88 5.34 5.50
CA THR A 45 -4.46 4.09 5.99
C THR A 45 -5.37 4.33 7.19
N GLN A 46 -4.91 5.10 8.19
CA GLN A 46 -5.70 5.46 9.36
C GLN A 46 -7.04 6.12 8.97
N ASN A 47 -7.00 7.02 7.99
CA ASN A 47 -8.21 7.69 7.48
C ASN A 47 -9.17 6.77 6.69
N LEU A 48 -8.78 5.52 6.39
CA LEU A 48 -9.64 4.52 5.75
C LEU A 48 -10.31 3.58 6.75
N LEU A 49 -9.85 3.57 8.00
CA LEU A 49 -10.35 2.64 9.01
C LEU A 49 -11.71 3.06 9.56
N LYS A 50 -12.43 2.07 10.05
CA LYS A 50 -13.66 2.26 10.81
C LYS A 50 -13.35 2.58 12.27
N PRO A 51 -14.32 3.17 13.01
CA PRO A 51 -14.11 3.54 14.43
C PRO A 51 -13.67 2.37 15.33
N GLU A 52 -14.11 1.15 15.03
CA GLU A 52 -13.77 -0.07 15.77
C GLU A 52 -12.44 -0.69 15.37
N GLN A 53 -11.66 -0.03 14.51
CA GLN A 53 -10.40 -0.53 13.96
C GLN A 53 -9.23 0.34 14.37
N ARG A 54 -8.10 -0.30 14.67
CA ARG A 54 -6.83 0.37 14.97
C ARG A 54 -5.74 -0.11 14.02
N LEU A 55 -5.04 0.85 13.39
CA LEU A 55 -3.85 0.55 12.61
C LEU A 55 -2.73 0.11 13.56
N VAL A 56 -2.23 -1.10 13.35
CA VAL A 56 -1.08 -1.64 14.07
C VAL A 56 0.20 -1.33 13.33
N PHE A 57 0.19 -1.53 12.00
CA PHE A 57 1.38 -1.37 11.17
C PHE A 57 1.04 -1.11 9.71
N THR A 58 1.95 -0.45 9.00
CA THR A 58 1.86 -0.22 7.55
C THR A 58 3.07 -0.84 6.85
N LYS A 59 2.83 -1.70 5.88
CA LYS A 59 3.84 -2.34 5.04
C LYS A 59 3.72 -1.78 3.62
N TYR A 60 4.75 -1.09 3.17
CA TYR A 60 4.80 -0.47 1.84
C TYR A 60 5.75 -1.25 0.94
N PHE A 61 5.23 -1.75 -0.15
CA PHE A 61 5.96 -2.57 -1.12
C PHE A 61 6.26 -1.77 -2.38
N THR A 62 7.53 -1.67 -2.74
CA THR A 62 7.98 -0.88 -3.88
C THR A 62 9.33 -1.38 -4.39
N SER A 63 9.79 -0.86 -5.52
CA SER A 63 11.15 -1.05 -6.00
C SER A 63 11.80 0.30 -6.29
N ARG A 64 13.11 0.40 -6.11
CA ARG A 64 13.82 1.65 -6.36
C ARG A 64 13.92 1.92 -7.86
N VAL A 65 13.55 3.12 -8.25
CA VAL A 65 13.73 3.62 -9.62
C VAL A 65 15.17 4.11 -9.77
N SER A 66 15.86 3.68 -10.81
CA SER A 66 17.26 4.07 -11.08
C SER A 66 17.41 5.03 -12.27
N TYR A 67 16.33 5.27 -13.02
CA TYR A 67 16.37 6.14 -14.19
C TYR A 67 14.95 6.64 -14.56
N PRO A 68 14.82 7.90 -15.01
CA PRO A 68 15.84 8.95 -15.07
C PRO A 68 16.19 9.54 -13.68
N PRO A 69 17.36 10.21 -13.52
CA PRO A 69 17.83 10.69 -12.22
C PRO A 69 16.85 11.56 -11.43
N GLU A 70 16.07 12.38 -12.11
CA GLU A 70 15.08 13.25 -11.46
C GLU A 70 13.93 12.44 -10.84
N LYS A 71 13.57 11.29 -11.43
CA LYS A 71 12.57 10.38 -10.83
C LYS A 71 13.14 9.63 -9.65
N GLU A 72 14.38 9.17 -9.77
CA GLU A 72 15.12 8.54 -8.68
C GLU A 72 15.21 9.46 -7.46
N GLN A 73 15.61 10.70 -7.67
CA GLN A 73 15.72 11.69 -6.60
C GLN A 73 14.37 11.96 -5.92
N ARG A 74 13.28 12.16 -6.69
CA ARG A 74 11.94 12.37 -6.13
C ARG A 74 11.45 11.16 -5.35
N GLN A 75 11.68 9.94 -5.86
CA GLN A 75 11.32 8.73 -5.14
C GLN A 75 12.16 8.58 -3.86
N SER A 76 13.46 8.87 -3.91
CA SER A 76 14.33 8.80 -2.73
C SER A 76 13.86 9.77 -1.65
N THR A 77 13.54 11.02 -2.01
CA THR A 77 12.98 12.01 -1.08
C THR A 77 11.67 11.52 -0.43
N PHE A 78 10.80 10.88 -1.21
CA PHE A 78 9.55 10.31 -0.70
C PHE A 78 9.79 9.12 0.24
N ILE A 79 10.69 8.22 -0.15
CA ILE A 79 11.08 7.07 0.68
C ILE A 79 11.66 7.54 2.02
N GLU A 80 12.57 8.52 2.00
CA GLU A 80 13.14 9.09 3.22
C GLU A 80 12.06 9.76 4.10
N ALA A 81 11.04 10.38 3.50
CA ALA A 81 9.91 10.91 4.27
C ALA A 81 9.09 9.78 4.91
N LEU A 82 8.86 8.65 4.21
CA LEU A 82 8.18 7.49 4.79
C LEU A 82 9.00 6.85 5.93
N GLU A 83 10.32 6.83 5.83
CA GLU A 83 11.23 6.30 6.85
C GLU A 83 11.21 7.11 8.16
N THR A 84 10.63 8.32 8.17
CA THR A 84 10.40 9.07 9.42
C THR A 84 9.20 8.56 10.24
N LEU A 85 8.38 7.66 9.68
CA LEU A 85 7.20 7.10 10.33
C LEU A 85 7.58 5.86 11.17
N SER A 86 7.12 5.80 12.41
CA SER A 86 7.49 4.73 13.36
C SER A 86 6.88 3.37 13.01
N ASP A 87 5.61 3.37 12.57
CA ASP A 87 4.83 2.15 12.34
C ASP A 87 4.68 1.85 10.86
N LEU A 88 5.74 2.12 10.09
CA LEU A 88 5.83 1.83 8.68
C LEU A 88 7.15 1.12 8.35
N ARG A 89 7.07 0.08 7.52
CA ARG A 89 8.25 -0.59 6.94
C ARG A 89 8.13 -0.65 5.44
N ILE A 90 9.26 -0.45 4.77
CA ILE A 90 9.37 -0.52 3.32
C ILE A 90 9.98 -1.86 2.93
N TYR A 91 9.33 -2.55 2.01
CA TYR A 91 9.77 -3.80 1.43
C TYR A 91 10.13 -3.57 -0.02
N TYR A 92 11.37 -3.87 -0.37
CA TYR A 92 11.87 -3.66 -1.73
C TYR A 92 11.76 -4.93 -2.55
N GLY A 93 11.13 -4.82 -3.71
CA GLY A 93 11.29 -5.76 -4.82
C GLY A 93 12.60 -5.51 -5.57
N HIS A 94 12.81 -6.27 -6.61
CA HIS A 94 13.98 -6.13 -7.48
C HIS A 94 13.57 -5.70 -8.87
N TYR A 95 14.35 -4.79 -9.48
CA TYR A 95 14.26 -4.56 -10.92
C TYR A 95 15.17 -5.55 -11.64
N GLN A 96 14.57 -6.30 -12.56
CA GLN A 96 15.30 -7.12 -13.52
C GLN A 96 15.21 -6.44 -14.88
N ALA A 97 16.37 -6.13 -15.46
CA ALA A 97 16.42 -5.64 -16.83
C ALA A 97 16.23 -6.81 -17.79
N ASN A 98 15.09 -6.83 -18.48
CA ASN A 98 14.78 -7.84 -19.47
C ASN A 98 15.00 -7.28 -20.87
N LEU A 99 15.73 -8.03 -21.71
CA LEU A 99 15.93 -7.69 -23.11
C LEU A 99 14.64 -7.98 -23.89
N ARG A 100 13.92 -6.93 -24.28
CA ARG A 100 12.70 -7.05 -25.09
C ARG A 100 13.06 -6.77 -26.56
N ARG A 101 12.71 -7.71 -27.43
CA ARG A 101 12.84 -7.51 -28.87
C ARG A 101 11.52 -6.98 -29.43
N CYS A 102 11.55 -5.87 -30.13
CA CYS A 102 10.40 -5.34 -30.83
C CYS A 102 9.97 -6.32 -31.93
N ARG A 103 8.70 -6.72 -31.94
CA ARG A 103 8.18 -7.66 -32.95
C ARG A 103 8.11 -7.05 -34.36
N ASN A 104 8.02 -5.74 -34.48
CA ASN A 104 7.88 -5.05 -35.78
C ASN A 104 9.21 -4.68 -36.41
N CYS A 105 10.19 -4.18 -35.64
CA CYS A 105 11.47 -3.68 -36.19
C CYS A 105 12.68 -4.53 -35.75
N GLY A 106 12.49 -5.53 -34.88
CA GLY A 106 13.58 -6.38 -34.37
C GLY A 106 14.52 -5.68 -33.39
N ASN A 107 14.32 -4.39 -33.08
CA ASN A 107 15.15 -3.66 -32.17
C ASN A 107 15.13 -4.25 -30.75
N LYS A 108 16.27 -4.25 -30.07
CA LYS A 108 16.40 -4.77 -28.72
C LYS A 108 16.42 -3.61 -27.73
N GLU A 109 15.50 -3.61 -26.79
CA GLU A 109 15.40 -2.61 -25.74
C GLU A 109 15.46 -3.31 -24.38
N MET A 110 16.26 -2.73 -23.45
CA MET A 110 16.28 -3.19 -22.07
C MET A 110 15.08 -2.57 -21.34
N VAL A 111 14.09 -3.39 -21.06
CA VAL A 111 12.89 -2.97 -20.34
C VAL A 111 13.02 -3.42 -18.87
N PRO A 112 13.11 -2.46 -17.92
CA PRO A 112 13.10 -2.82 -16.52
C PRO A 112 11.73 -3.40 -16.16
N SER A 113 11.73 -4.59 -15.60
CA SER A 113 10.56 -5.28 -15.06
C SER A 113 10.75 -5.39 -13.56
N GLU A 114 9.76 -4.92 -12.81
CA GLU A 114 9.69 -5.15 -11.38
C GLU A 114 9.38 -6.62 -11.11
N LYS A 115 9.97 -7.17 -10.07
CA LYS A 115 9.82 -8.55 -9.63
C LYS A 115 9.69 -8.63 -8.12
N MET A 116 8.93 -9.61 -7.65
CA MET A 116 8.78 -10.01 -6.24
C MET A 116 7.88 -9.15 -5.37
N THR A 117 7.36 -8.00 -5.80
CA THR A 117 6.47 -7.18 -4.96
C THR A 117 5.23 -7.97 -4.56
N ASP A 118 4.54 -8.62 -5.49
CA ASP A 118 3.33 -9.41 -5.23
C ASP A 118 3.63 -10.63 -4.35
N VAL A 119 4.76 -11.28 -4.58
CA VAL A 119 5.23 -12.41 -3.75
C VAL A 119 5.51 -11.93 -2.32
N ASN A 120 6.19 -10.79 -2.17
CA ASN A 120 6.47 -10.22 -0.85
C ASN A 120 5.18 -9.84 -0.12
N ILE A 121 4.20 -9.22 -0.81
CA ILE A 121 2.89 -8.91 -0.23
C ILE A 121 2.21 -10.20 0.23
N ALA A 122 2.17 -11.23 -0.61
CA ALA A 122 1.52 -12.50 -0.29
C ALA A 122 2.16 -13.19 0.93
N VAL A 123 3.49 -13.24 0.97
CA VAL A 123 4.24 -13.83 2.08
C VAL A 123 4.01 -13.06 3.38
N GLU A 124 4.06 -11.72 3.34
CA GLU A 124 3.88 -10.90 4.53
C GLU A 124 2.45 -10.99 5.09
N ILE A 125 1.41 -10.98 4.24
CA ILE A 125 0.03 -11.14 4.69
C ILE A 125 -0.17 -12.50 5.37
N LEU A 126 0.32 -13.59 4.77
CA LEU A 126 0.19 -14.93 5.32
C LEU A 126 1.01 -15.11 6.61
N SER A 127 2.22 -14.56 6.66
CA SER A 127 3.08 -14.60 7.84
C SER A 127 2.44 -13.89 9.04
N ASP A 128 1.91 -12.67 8.82
CA ASP A 128 1.25 -11.90 9.87
C ASP A 128 -0.04 -12.58 10.35
N ALA A 129 -0.78 -13.18 9.43
CA ALA A 129 -1.97 -13.95 9.78
C ALA A 129 -1.63 -15.19 10.62
N TYR A 130 -0.56 -15.90 10.26
CA TYR A 130 -0.08 -17.07 10.99
C TYR A 130 0.41 -16.71 12.41
N GLN A 131 1.11 -15.59 12.54
CA GLN A 131 1.63 -15.07 13.82
C GLN A 131 0.57 -14.38 14.68
N ASP A 132 -0.68 -14.33 14.23
CA ASP A 132 -1.80 -13.65 14.89
C ASP A 132 -1.55 -12.16 15.17
N LEU A 133 -0.89 -11.46 14.26
CA LEU A 133 -0.57 -10.04 14.41
C LEU A 133 -1.71 -9.10 13.98
N LEU A 134 -2.70 -9.59 13.24
CA LEU A 134 -3.84 -8.83 12.69
C LEU A 134 -5.16 -9.56 12.86
N ASP A 135 -6.24 -8.81 12.86
CA ASP A 135 -7.61 -9.29 12.69
C ASP A 135 -8.14 -8.95 11.29
N VAL A 136 -7.65 -7.84 10.74
CA VAL A 136 -7.98 -7.36 9.39
C VAL A 136 -6.72 -7.01 8.62
N ALA A 137 -6.53 -7.61 7.44
CA ALA A 137 -5.56 -7.18 6.45
C ALA A 137 -6.21 -6.15 5.53
N LEU A 138 -5.68 -4.92 5.48
CA LEU A 138 -6.10 -3.90 4.52
C LEU A 138 -5.14 -3.90 3.33
N LEU A 139 -5.55 -4.46 2.21
CA LEU A 139 -4.76 -4.57 1.00
C LEU A 139 -5.05 -3.38 0.06
N VAL A 140 -4.06 -2.54 -0.16
CA VAL A 140 -4.14 -1.41 -1.12
C VAL A 140 -3.54 -1.85 -2.44
N SER A 141 -4.34 -2.44 -3.30
CA SER A 141 -3.97 -2.87 -4.66
C SER A 141 -5.21 -3.15 -5.51
N ALA A 142 -5.05 -3.28 -6.81
CA ALA A 142 -6.02 -3.81 -7.75
C ALA A 142 -5.40 -4.91 -8.64
N ASP A 143 -4.30 -5.51 -8.19
CA ASP A 143 -3.64 -6.58 -8.92
C ASP A 143 -4.31 -7.93 -8.66
N SER A 144 -4.78 -8.57 -9.73
CA SER A 144 -5.44 -9.87 -9.63
C SER A 144 -4.52 -11.01 -9.17
N ASP A 145 -3.21 -10.85 -9.29
CA ASP A 145 -2.25 -11.86 -8.85
C ASP A 145 -2.25 -12.03 -7.31
N LEU A 146 -2.82 -11.03 -6.59
CA LEU A 146 -3.02 -11.08 -5.15
C LEU A 146 -4.32 -11.82 -4.72
N THR A 147 -5.02 -12.48 -5.63
CA THR A 147 -6.18 -13.33 -5.28
C THR A 147 -5.80 -14.55 -4.45
N ALA A 148 -4.65 -15.17 -4.76
CA ALA A 148 -4.19 -16.38 -4.07
C ALA A 148 -4.02 -16.19 -2.54
N PRO A 149 -3.32 -15.15 -2.03
CA PRO A 149 -3.21 -14.93 -0.60
C PRO A 149 -4.56 -14.62 0.08
N ILE A 150 -5.50 -13.96 -0.59
CA ILE A 150 -6.85 -13.73 -0.05
C ILE A 150 -7.58 -15.06 0.18
N VAL A 151 -7.56 -15.95 -0.81
CA VAL A 151 -8.18 -17.29 -0.70
C VAL A 151 -7.50 -18.10 0.40
N ALA A 152 -6.20 -18.06 0.48
CA ALA A 152 -5.44 -18.76 1.53
C ALA A 152 -5.81 -18.27 2.93
N ILE A 153 -5.91 -16.95 3.15
CA ILE A 153 -6.36 -16.37 4.44
C ILE A 153 -7.77 -16.87 4.80
N LYS A 154 -8.71 -16.84 3.85
CA LYS A 154 -10.10 -17.28 4.11
C LYS A 154 -10.19 -18.75 4.52
N ASN A 155 -9.35 -19.59 3.92
CA ASN A 155 -9.37 -21.03 4.18
C ASN A 155 -8.62 -21.41 5.46
N LEU A 156 -7.45 -20.80 5.70
CA LEU A 156 -6.58 -21.15 6.82
C LEU A 156 -6.91 -20.39 8.12
N PHE A 157 -7.46 -19.18 7.98
CA PHE A 157 -7.72 -18.27 9.09
C PHE A 157 -9.12 -17.64 8.99
N PRO A 158 -10.21 -18.42 9.11
CA PRO A 158 -11.58 -17.96 8.84
C PRO A 158 -12.05 -16.82 9.77
N GLN A 159 -11.37 -16.61 10.90
CA GLN A 159 -11.63 -15.49 11.82
C GLN A 159 -11.00 -14.18 11.36
N LYS A 160 -10.04 -14.22 10.42
CA LYS A 160 -9.35 -13.03 9.90
C LYS A 160 -10.02 -12.53 8.62
N ARG A 161 -9.96 -11.23 8.41
CA ARG A 161 -10.62 -10.58 7.27
C ARG A 161 -9.60 -9.93 6.36
N VAL A 162 -9.87 -9.94 5.06
CA VAL A 162 -9.12 -9.17 4.06
C VAL A 162 -10.08 -8.14 3.46
N ILE A 163 -9.74 -6.87 3.57
CA ILE A 163 -10.43 -5.74 2.96
C ILE A 163 -9.53 -5.17 1.86
N VAL A 164 -10.08 -4.96 0.68
CA VAL A 164 -9.34 -4.38 -0.44
C VAL A 164 -9.67 -2.90 -0.58
N ALA A 165 -8.65 -2.05 -0.58
CA ALA A 165 -8.76 -0.63 -0.89
C ALA A 165 -8.21 -0.37 -2.30
N PHE A 166 -9.11 -0.12 -3.24
CA PHE A 166 -8.71 0.14 -4.63
C PHE A 166 -8.12 1.53 -4.78
N PRO A 167 -6.90 1.65 -5.37
CA PRO A 167 -6.34 2.94 -5.74
C PRO A 167 -7.22 3.69 -6.76
N PRO A 168 -7.09 5.03 -6.86
CA PRO A 168 -7.84 5.80 -7.86
C PRO A 168 -7.69 5.22 -9.27
N GLN A 169 -8.79 5.17 -10.02
CA GLN A 169 -8.84 4.62 -11.40
C GLN A 169 -8.32 3.18 -11.55
N ARG A 170 -8.29 2.42 -10.44
CA ARG A 170 -7.93 1.01 -10.41
C ARG A 170 -9.04 0.20 -9.80
N HIS A 171 -9.28 -0.98 -10.36
CA HIS A 171 -10.30 -1.92 -9.89
C HIS A 171 -9.99 -3.33 -10.38
N SER A 172 -10.33 -4.33 -9.57
CA SER A 172 -10.25 -5.75 -9.93
C SER A 172 -11.53 -6.44 -9.47
N ALA A 173 -12.32 -6.92 -10.42
CA ALA A 173 -13.53 -7.66 -10.12
C ALA A 173 -13.23 -8.96 -9.35
N GLN A 174 -12.09 -9.59 -9.62
CA GLN A 174 -11.66 -10.80 -8.93
C GLN A 174 -11.36 -10.53 -7.45
N LEU A 175 -10.57 -9.48 -7.16
CA LEU A 175 -10.29 -9.09 -5.77
C LEU A 175 -11.57 -8.66 -5.04
N GLN A 176 -12.45 -7.91 -5.69
CA GLN A 176 -13.73 -7.50 -5.13
C GLN A 176 -14.60 -8.70 -4.73
N HIS A 177 -14.65 -9.72 -5.59
CA HIS A 177 -15.46 -10.92 -5.33
C HIS A 177 -14.89 -11.78 -4.19
N LEU A 178 -13.58 -11.89 -4.12
CA LEU A 178 -12.91 -12.77 -3.15
C LEU A 178 -12.69 -12.13 -1.79
N ALA A 179 -12.54 -10.82 -1.70
CA ALA A 179 -12.32 -10.12 -0.43
C ALA A 179 -13.55 -10.18 0.49
N HIS A 180 -13.36 -9.96 1.79
CA HIS A 180 -14.44 -9.82 2.75
C HIS A 180 -15.17 -8.47 2.65
N GLY A 181 -14.60 -7.54 1.94
CA GLY A 181 -15.15 -6.23 1.65
C GLY A 181 -14.16 -5.40 0.85
N PHE A 182 -14.62 -4.31 0.31
CA PHE A 182 -13.78 -3.40 -0.47
C PHE A 182 -14.21 -1.95 -0.29
N LEU A 183 -13.31 -1.05 -0.64
CA LEU A 183 -13.57 0.39 -0.73
C LEU A 183 -12.73 1.00 -1.85
N GLN A 184 -13.12 2.19 -2.31
CA GLN A 184 -12.34 2.98 -3.26
C GLN A 184 -11.63 4.11 -2.53
N ILE A 185 -10.33 4.28 -2.72
CA ILE A 185 -9.59 5.39 -2.15
C ILE A 185 -10.01 6.68 -2.86
N GLY A 186 -10.75 7.53 -2.15
CA GLY A 186 -11.29 8.77 -2.66
C GLY A 186 -10.34 9.97 -2.50
N ARG A 187 -10.56 11.01 -3.31
CA ARG A 187 -9.77 12.25 -3.28
C ARG A 187 -9.76 12.94 -1.90
N ALA A 188 -10.89 12.89 -1.19
CA ALA A 188 -11.01 13.50 0.14
C ALA A 188 -10.10 12.81 1.17
N ASN A 189 -9.99 11.46 1.13
CA ASN A 189 -9.08 10.72 1.97
C ASN A 189 -7.61 11.11 1.67
N LEU A 190 -7.23 11.12 0.38
CA LEU A 190 -5.87 11.49 -0.03
C LEU A 190 -5.50 12.93 0.38
N ALA A 191 -6.45 13.86 0.26
CA ALA A 191 -6.22 15.26 0.61
C ALA A 191 -5.93 15.48 2.11
N LYS A 192 -6.53 14.65 2.98
CA LYS A 192 -6.31 14.68 4.43
C LYS A 192 -5.04 13.93 4.87
N SER A 193 -4.39 13.22 3.93
CA SER A 193 -3.31 12.29 4.21
C SER A 193 -1.96 12.73 3.63
N LEU A 194 -1.81 13.99 3.26
CA LEU A 194 -0.54 14.50 2.76
C LEU A 194 0.46 14.70 3.90
N PHE A 195 1.73 14.45 3.64
CA PHE A 195 2.80 15.02 4.44
C PHE A 195 2.76 16.55 4.39
N PRO A 196 3.27 17.25 5.41
CA PRO A 196 3.54 18.69 5.32
C PRO A 196 4.55 18.97 4.20
N GLU A 197 4.63 20.23 3.76
CA GLU A 197 5.59 20.66 2.72
C GLU A 197 7.05 20.36 3.09
N LYS A 198 7.35 20.33 4.40
CA LYS A 198 8.66 20.01 4.96
C LYS A 198 8.51 18.89 5.97
N VAL A 199 9.34 17.87 5.86
CA VAL A 199 9.42 16.75 6.80
C VAL A 199 10.83 16.74 7.41
N GLN A 200 10.91 16.82 8.74
CA GLN A 200 12.17 16.80 9.45
C GLN A 200 12.55 15.37 9.82
N LYS A 201 13.76 14.97 9.48
CA LYS A 201 14.36 13.68 9.89
C LYS A 201 14.94 13.77 11.31
N ALA A 202 15.20 12.61 11.90
CA ALA A 202 15.76 12.52 13.26
C ALA A 202 17.15 13.18 13.38
N ASP A 203 17.93 13.21 12.30
CA ASP A 203 19.25 13.86 12.21
C ASP A 203 19.17 15.39 12.04
N GLY A 204 17.94 15.95 11.99
CA GLY A 204 17.70 17.38 11.78
C GLY A 204 17.60 17.82 10.33
N PHE A 205 17.91 16.93 9.37
CA PHE A 205 17.77 17.25 7.95
C PHE A 205 16.30 17.46 7.57
N VAL A 206 16.02 18.44 6.71
CA VAL A 206 14.66 18.81 6.30
C VAL A 206 14.44 18.39 4.84
N LEU A 207 13.60 17.39 4.65
CA LEU A 207 13.10 16.98 3.35
C LEU A 207 12.04 17.97 2.86
N GLN A 208 12.13 18.36 1.59
CA GLN A 208 11.16 19.24 0.96
C GLN A 208 10.35 18.47 -0.08
N ARG A 209 9.03 18.68 -0.08
CA ARG A 209 8.16 18.16 -1.12
C ARG A 209 8.65 18.56 -2.51
N PRO A 210 8.82 17.62 -3.45
CA PRO A 210 9.18 17.92 -4.83
C PRO A 210 8.22 18.94 -5.47
N ALA A 211 8.78 19.91 -6.18
CA ALA A 211 8.00 21.00 -6.79
C ALA A 211 6.97 20.49 -7.82
N GLU A 212 7.31 19.42 -8.54
CA GLU A 212 6.46 18.78 -9.54
C GLU A 212 5.22 18.08 -8.94
N TRP A 213 5.16 17.94 -7.62
CA TRP A 213 4.05 17.30 -6.89
C TRP A 213 3.14 18.30 -6.16
N ARG A 214 3.28 19.58 -6.44
CA ARG A 214 2.47 20.67 -5.87
C ARG A 214 1.12 20.85 -6.54
#